data_324658fc0cb70dac7a7bb9a4d7f61898
#
_entry.id   324658fc0cb70dac7a7bb9a4d7f61898
#
_cell.length_a   1.000
_cell.length_b   1.000
_cell.length_c   1.000
_cell.angle_alpha   90.00
_cell.angle_beta   90.00
_cell.angle_gamma   90.00
#
_symmetry.space_group_name_H-M   'P 1'
#
loop_
_entity.id
_entity.type
_entity.pdbx_description
1 polymer ?
#
loop_
_entity_poly.entity_id
_entity_poly.type
_entity_poly.pdbx_seq_one_letter_code
_entity_poly.pdbx_strand_id
1 'polypeptide(L)'
;MRKAILESYLTEQEEGEHQVLVAENEQACLGYITLVKCPKKGRFSQTGIPEIVDFTVFEHFQGQGIGYRLLDAICQLVSDFTSQIGIGVGLNAHYGKAQKLYVQNGFIPDGTGVWYEDSPLAIEASAYNDDNLSVFYQATGNMISCCIEMLIEKIRSSR
;
A
#
# COMPACT_ATOMS: atom_id res chain seq x y z
N MET A 1 -15.54 2.51 14.15
CA MET A 1 -14.28 3.18 13.77
C MET A 1 -13.98 3.06 12.27
N ARG A 2 -13.90 1.85 11.65
CA ARG A 2 -13.60 1.67 10.19
C ARG A 2 -14.61 2.35 9.25
N LYS A 3 -15.91 2.32 9.54
CA LYS A 3 -16.96 2.94 8.69
C LYS A 3 -16.75 4.45 8.53
N ALA A 4 -16.48 5.16 9.63
CA ALA A 4 -16.23 6.60 9.59
C ALA A 4 -14.95 6.97 8.81
N ILE A 5 -13.91 6.13 8.88
CA ILE A 5 -12.68 6.31 8.10
C ILE A 5 -12.95 6.13 6.61
N LEU A 6 -13.71 5.10 6.22
CA LEU A 6 -14.08 4.89 4.82
C LEU A 6 -14.98 6.01 4.27
N GLU A 7 -15.91 6.51 5.07
CA GLU A 7 -16.75 7.67 4.71
C GLU A 7 -15.89 8.94 4.51
N SER A 8 -14.86 9.17 5.35
CA SER A 8 -13.88 10.24 5.15
C SER A 8 -13.11 10.07 3.84
N TYR A 9 -12.60 8.87 3.56
CA TYR A 9 -11.86 8.60 2.33
C TYR A 9 -12.69 8.83 1.06
N LEU A 10 -13.99 8.48 1.08
CA LEU A 10 -14.87 8.75 -0.05
C LEU A 10 -15.08 10.25 -0.27
N THR A 11 -15.25 11.03 0.79
CA THR A 11 -15.36 12.50 0.69
C THR A 11 -14.06 13.11 0.15
N GLU A 12 -12.91 12.69 0.66
CA GLU A 12 -11.60 13.15 0.22
C GLU A 12 -11.24 12.68 -1.21
N GLN A 13 -11.85 11.57 -1.65
CA GLN A 13 -11.77 11.14 -3.05
C GLN A 13 -12.54 12.08 -3.98
N GLU A 14 -13.71 12.56 -3.59
CA GLU A 14 -14.47 13.57 -4.34
C GLU A 14 -13.68 14.88 -4.48
N GLU A 15 -12.87 15.22 -3.47
CA GLU A 15 -11.94 16.36 -3.48
C GLU A 15 -10.66 16.08 -4.31
N GLY A 16 -10.43 14.84 -4.73
CA GLY A 16 -9.29 14.42 -5.55
C GLY A 16 -7.98 14.16 -4.79
N GLU A 17 -7.98 14.25 -3.46
CA GLU A 17 -6.81 14.00 -2.61
C GLU A 17 -6.54 12.50 -2.40
N HIS A 18 -7.58 11.69 -2.33
CA HIS A 18 -7.52 10.25 -2.13
C HIS A 18 -8.01 9.47 -3.37
N GLN A 19 -7.55 8.23 -3.48
CA GLN A 19 -8.07 7.23 -4.42
C GLN A 19 -8.34 5.94 -3.64
N VAL A 20 -9.57 5.45 -3.70
CA VAL A 20 -9.96 4.18 -3.07
C VAL A 20 -10.32 3.19 -4.16
N LEU A 21 -9.64 2.05 -4.21
CA LEU A 21 -10.01 0.92 -5.05
C LEU A 21 -10.60 -0.18 -4.17
N VAL A 22 -11.73 -0.72 -4.60
CA VAL A 22 -12.46 -1.77 -3.90
C VAL A 22 -12.46 -3.03 -4.75
N ALA A 23 -12.12 -4.16 -4.16
CA ALA A 23 -12.35 -5.47 -4.73
C ALA A 23 -13.69 -6.00 -4.24
N GLU A 24 -14.58 -6.34 -5.15
CA GLU A 24 -15.91 -6.86 -4.83
C GLU A 24 -16.33 -8.00 -5.75
N ASN A 25 -17.30 -8.79 -5.32
CA ASN A 25 -18.05 -9.71 -6.13
C ASN A 25 -19.56 -9.44 -5.95
N GLU A 26 -20.42 -10.21 -6.60
CA GLU A 26 -21.88 -10.03 -6.53
C GLU A 26 -22.47 -10.08 -5.10
N GLN A 27 -21.72 -10.59 -4.12
CA GLN A 27 -22.22 -10.88 -2.77
C GLN A 27 -21.57 -10.02 -1.69
N ALA A 28 -20.31 -9.57 -1.90
CA ALA A 28 -19.55 -8.91 -0.84
C ALA A 28 -18.40 -8.04 -1.35
N CYS A 29 -17.99 -7.07 -0.52
CA CYS A 29 -16.70 -6.43 -0.58
C CYS A 29 -15.64 -7.40 -0.05
N LEU A 30 -14.58 -7.62 -0.82
CA LEU A 30 -13.51 -8.58 -0.52
C LEU A 30 -12.30 -7.89 0.13
N GLY A 31 -12.12 -6.62 -0.17
CA GLY A 31 -11.01 -5.80 0.33
C GLY A 31 -10.95 -4.45 -0.37
N TYR A 32 -10.03 -3.61 0.06
CA TYR A 32 -9.81 -2.28 -0.50
C TYR A 32 -8.38 -1.82 -0.30
N ILE A 33 -7.98 -0.82 -1.08
CA ILE A 33 -6.70 -0.13 -0.98
C ILE A 33 -6.91 1.37 -1.16
N THR A 34 -6.28 2.19 -0.32
CA THR A 34 -6.39 3.65 -0.34
C THR A 34 -5.04 4.28 -0.61
N LEU A 35 -5.00 5.18 -1.57
CA LEU A 35 -3.85 6.00 -1.92
C LEU A 35 -4.10 7.46 -1.56
N VAL A 36 -3.13 8.10 -0.92
CA VAL A 36 -3.06 9.55 -0.73
C VAL A 36 -2.07 10.12 -1.73
N LYS A 37 -2.51 11.03 -2.59
CA LYS A 37 -1.64 11.61 -3.63
C LYS A 37 -0.57 12.54 -3.05
N CYS A 38 -0.93 13.32 -2.03
CA CYS A 38 -0.06 14.29 -1.39
C CYS A 38 -0.12 14.12 0.14
N PRO A 39 0.64 13.19 0.74
CA PRO A 39 0.64 12.98 2.18
C PRO A 39 1.01 14.27 2.94
N LYS A 40 0.22 14.61 3.95
CA LYS A 40 0.41 15.85 4.75
C LYS A 40 1.33 15.62 5.95
N LYS A 41 1.58 14.37 6.34
CA LYS A 41 2.42 13.96 7.46
C LYS A 41 3.14 12.64 7.16
N GLY A 42 4.04 12.23 8.05
CA GLY A 42 4.79 10.98 7.90
C GLY A 42 5.92 11.06 6.87
N ARG A 43 6.42 9.90 6.49
CA ARG A 43 7.64 9.75 5.68
C ARG A 43 7.56 10.42 4.30
N PHE A 44 6.42 10.35 3.63
CA PHE A 44 6.26 10.85 2.26
C PHE A 44 5.70 12.28 2.19
N SER A 45 5.50 12.93 3.35
CA SER A 45 5.10 14.34 3.41
C SER A 45 6.10 15.22 2.67
N GLN A 46 5.60 16.12 1.83
CA GLN A 46 6.38 17.08 1.04
C GLN A 46 7.39 16.46 0.04
N THR A 47 7.30 15.17 -0.25
CA THR A 47 8.20 14.50 -1.20
C THR A 47 7.65 14.44 -2.61
N GLY A 48 6.34 14.64 -2.80
CA GLY A 48 5.65 14.42 -4.07
C GLY A 48 5.40 12.94 -4.39
N ILE A 49 5.74 12.03 -3.46
CA ILE A 49 5.51 10.60 -3.61
C ILE A 49 4.15 10.26 -2.99
N PRO A 50 3.19 9.70 -3.76
CA PRO A 50 1.93 9.23 -3.22
C PRO A 50 2.14 8.01 -2.31
N GLU A 51 1.28 7.88 -1.30
CA GLU A 51 1.39 6.85 -0.28
C GLU A 51 0.15 5.98 -0.20
N ILE A 52 0.34 4.67 -0.16
CA ILE A 52 -0.70 3.72 0.23
C ILE A 52 -0.83 3.78 1.76
N VAL A 53 -1.99 4.23 2.26
CA VAL A 53 -2.22 4.46 3.69
C VAL A 53 -3.12 3.45 4.36
N ASP A 54 -3.95 2.74 3.60
CA ASP A 54 -4.80 1.67 4.10
C ASP A 54 -4.96 0.59 3.03
N PHE A 55 -4.72 -0.66 3.43
CA PHE A 55 -4.77 -1.79 2.54
C PHE A 55 -5.28 -3.02 3.29
N THR A 56 -6.47 -3.46 2.97
CA THR A 56 -7.14 -4.55 3.68
C THR A 56 -7.74 -5.54 2.68
N VAL A 57 -7.43 -6.83 2.86
CA VAL A 57 -8.22 -7.95 2.33
C VAL A 57 -8.87 -8.64 3.51
N PHE A 58 -10.20 -8.74 3.49
CA PHE A 58 -10.93 -9.35 4.59
C PHE A 58 -10.55 -10.83 4.76
N GLU A 59 -10.50 -11.29 6.00
CA GLU A 59 -9.89 -12.56 6.40
C GLU A 59 -10.38 -13.76 5.58
N HIS A 60 -11.70 -13.85 5.38
CA HIS A 60 -12.31 -14.95 4.60
C HIS A 60 -11.90 -14.99 3.12
N PHE A 61 -11.35 -13.90 2.60
CA PHE A 61 -10.95 -13.74 1.21
C PHE A 61 -9.44 -13.69 1.01
N GLN A 62 -8.65 -13.82 2.08
CA GLN A 62 -7.20 -13.87 1.99
C GLN A 62 -6.72 -15.15 1.29
N GLY A 63 -5.50 -15.10 0.72
CA GLY A 63 -4.91 -16.25 0.02
C GLY A 63 -5.47 -16.52 -1.39
N GLN A 64 -6.37 -15.68 -1.90
CA GLN A 64 -7.02 -15.82 -3.21
C GLN A 64 -6.46 -14.85 -4.28
N GLY A 65 -5.34 -14.20 -4.02
CA GLY A 65 -4.71 -13.26 -4.94
C GLY A 65 -5.34 -11.86 -4.98
N ILE A 66 -6.33 -11.56 -4.12
CA ILE A 66 -7.05 -10.27 -4.12
C ILE A 66 -6.10 -9.14 -3.75
N GLY A 67 -5.25 -9.32 -2.73
CA GLY A 67 -4.26 -8.32 -2.33
C GLY A 67 -3.30 -7.98 -3.46
N TYR A 68 -2.83 -8.98 -4.19
CA TYR A 68 -1.98 -8.78 -5.37
C TYR A 68 -2.69 -7.91 -6.42
N ARG A 69 -3.95 -8.24 -6.76
CA ARG A 69 -4.74 -7.50 -7.77
C ARG A 69 -5.01 -6.04 -7.37
N LEU A 70 -5.32 -5.79 -6.10
CA LEU A 70 -5.51 -4.43 -5.57
C LEU A 70 -4.21 -3.62 -5.65
N LEU A 71 -3.09 -4.23 -5.25
CA LEU A 71 -1.78 -3.58 -5.32
C LEU A 71 -1.36 -3.29 -6.77
N ASP A 72 -1.56 -4.22 -7.67
CA ASP A 72 -1.29 -4.05 -9.10
C ASP A 72 -2.14 -2.91 -9.69
N ALA A 73 -3.44 -2.91 -9.42
CA ALA A 73 -4.36 -1.88 -9.90
C ALA A 73 -4.00 -0.47 -9.41
N ILE A 74 -3.62 -0.32 -8.13
CA ILE A 74 -3.22 0.99 -7.61
C ILE A 74 -1.88 1.45 -8.19
N CYS A 75 -0.94 0.53 -8.42
CA CYS A 75 0.33 0.83 -9.08
C CYS A 75 0.12 1.27 -10.54
N GLN A 76 -0.78 0.63 -11.28
CA GLN A 76 -1.15 1.05 -12.63
C GLN A 76 -1.74 2.47 -12.63
N LEU A 77 -2.68 2.76 -11.73
CA LEU A 77 -3.28 4.08 -11.60
C LEU A 77 -2.22 5.14 -11.28
N VAL A 78 -1.27 4.84 -10.41
CA VAL A 78 -0.17 5.76 -10.05
C VAL A 78 0.75 6.03 -11.22
N SER A 79 1.00 5.05 -12.09
CA SER A 79 1.89 5.20 -13.26
C SER A 79 1.47 6.28 -14.24
N ASP A 80 0.19 6.68 -14.23
CA ASP A 80 -0.33 7.75 -15.08
C ASP A 80 0.16 9.14 -14.68
N PHE A 81 0.62 9.34 -13.45
CA PHE A 81 1.02 10.67 -12.97
C PHE A 81 2.36 10.72 -12.21
N THR A 82 2.94 9.59 -11.80
CA THR A 82 4.26 9.54 -11.18
C THR A 82 4.93 8.19 -11.41
N SER A 83 6.25 8.17 -11.29
CA SER A 83 7.06 6.95 -11.36
C SER A 83 7.37 6.33 -9.99
N GLN A 84 6.83 6.88 -8.90
CA GLN A 84 7.15 6.45 -7.54
C GLN A 84 5.89 6.28 -6.71
N ILE A 85 5.91 5.30 -5.81
CA ILE A 85 4.84 5.04 -4.85
C ILE A 85 5.45 4.54 -3.54
N GLY A 86 4.91 4.99 -2.43
CA GLY A 86 5.35 4.63 -1.09
C GLY A 86 4.29 3.89 -0.28
N ILE A 87 4.74 3.15 0.73
CA ILE A 87 3.88 2.47 1.71
C ILE A 87 4.60 2.32 3.03
N GLY A 88 3.92 2.62 4.13
CA GLY A 88 4.35 2.26 5.48
C GLY A 88 3.83 0.88 5.87
N VAL A 89 4.65 0.09 6.55
CA VAL A 89 4.24 -1.22 7.04
C VAL A 89 4.73 -1.46 8.46
N GLY A 90 3.85 -1.96 9.32
CA GLY A 90 4.17 -2.31 10.69
C GLY A 90 5.20 -3.43 10.79
N LEU A 91 5.94 -3.46 11.88
CA LEU A 91 6.99 -4.43 12.15
C LEU A 91 6.53 -5.66 12.95
N ASN A 92 5.34 -5.60 13.57
CA ASN A 92 4.82 -6.74 14.31
C ASN A 92 4.40 -7.90 13.37
N ALA A 93 4.25 -9.10 13.93
CA ALA A 93 4.02 -10.33 13.18
C ALA A 93 2.72 -10.32 12.32
N HIS A 94 1.73 -9.48 12.66
CA HIS A 94 0.49 -9.36 11.89
C HIS A 94 0.73 -8.83 10.47
N TYR A 95 1.80 -8.04 10.27
CA TYR A 95 2.15 -7.46 8.98
C TYR A 95 3.05 -8.35 8.11
N GLY A 96 3.48 -9.53 8.60
CA GLY A 96 4.42 -10.39 7.86
C GLY A 96 3.94 -10.79 6.47
N LYS A 97 2.64 -11.07 6.30
CA LYS A 97 2.06 -11.35 4.97
C LYS A 97 2.08 -10.13 4.05
N ALA A 98 1.82 -8.96 4.60
CA ALA A 98 1.84 -7.69 3.86
C ALA A 98 3.28 -7.33 3.44
N GLN A 99 4.25 -7.41 4.35
CA GLN A 99 5.67 -7.20 4.05
C GLN A 99 6.14 -8.10 2.90
N LYS A 100 5.79 -9.40 2.95
CA LYS A 100 6.11 -10.35 1.88
C LYS A 100 5.48 -9.96 0.55
N LEU A 101 4.20 -9.56 0.56
CA LEU A 101 3.48 -9.12 -0.63
C LEU A 101 4.17 -7.92 -1.29
N TYR A 102 4.55 -6.91 -0.50
CA TYR A 102 5.20 -5.70 -1.02
C TYR A 102 6.56 -6.02 -1.66
N VAL A 103 7.40 -6.78 -0.98
CA VAL A 103 8.71 -7.19 -1.51
C VAL A 103 8.56 -8.00 -2.81
N GLN A 104 7.60 -8.92 -2.87
CA GLN A 104 7.32 -9.72 -4.08
C GLN A 104 6.82 -8.87 -5.25
N ASN A 105 6.28 -7.68 -4.98
CA ASN A 105 5.81 -6.72 -5.99
C ASN A 105 6.77 -5.54 -6.21
N GLY A 106 8.04 -5.72 -5.86
CA GLY A 106 9.10 -4.78 -6.19
C GLY A 106 9.20 -3.57 -5.25
N PHE A 107 8.49 -3.57 -4.13
CA PHE A 107 8.71 -2.57 -3.09
C PHE A 107 9.97 -2.93 -2.30
N ILE A 108 10.86 -1.98 -2.14
CA ILE A 108 12.08 -2.12 -1.35
C ILE A 108 12.07 -1.14 -0.18
N PRO A 109 12.74 -1.45 0.94
CA PRO A 109 12.92 -0.49 2.02
C PRO A 109 13.52 0.81 1.49
N ASP A 110 12.98 1.95 1.89
CA ASP A 110 13.38 3.27 1.40
C ASP A 110 14.69 3.79 2.01
N GLY A 111 15.27 3.06 2.96
CA GLY A 111 16.52 3.38 3.61
C GLY A 111 16.43 4.38 4.77
N THR A 112 15.22 4.83 5.14
CA THR A 112 15.06 5.80 6.25
C THR A 112 15.01 5.16 7.64
N GLY A 113 15.04 3.82 7.72
CA GLY A 113 15.06 3.09 8.98
C GLY A 113 13.67 2.93 9.60
N VAL A 114 13.65 2.87 10.93
CA VAL A 114 12.43 2.64 11.71
C VAL A 114 11.79 3.97 12.09
N TRP A 115 10.47 4.00 12.01
CA TRP A 115 9.64 5.15 12.38
C TRP A 115 8.65 4.77 13.49
N TYR A 116 8.32 5.73 14.32
CA TYR A 116 7.30 5.61 15.35
C TYR A 116 6.44 6.87 15.39
N GLU A 117 5.12 6.74 15.32
CA GLU A 117 4.16 7.86 15.33
C GLU A 117 4.52 8.98 14.33
N ASP A 118 4.66 8.63 13.06
CA ASP A 118 4.97 9.58 11.96
C ASP A 118 6.36 10.26 12.05
N SER A 119 7.27 9.80 12.90
CA SER A 119 8.61 10.37 13.08
C SER A 119 9.71 9.31 13.05
N PRO A 120 10.91 9.61 12.52
CA PRO A 120 12.03 8.69 12.60
C PRO A 120 12.37 8.34 14.04
N LEU A 121 12.48 7.06 14.34
CA LEU A 121 12.91 6.59 15.66
C LEU A 121 14.42 6.79 15.81
N ALA A 122 14.84 7.51 16.85
CA ALA A 122 16.26 7.74 17.09
C ALA A 122 17.00 6.42 17.36
N ILE A 123 18.28 6.36 16.96
CA ILE A 123 19.16 5.22 17.26
C ILE A 123 19.21 4.98 18.77
N GLU A 124 19.11 3.73 19.20
CA GLU A 124 19.07 3.31 20.61
C GLU A 124 17.80 3.74 21.39
N ALA A 125 16.81 4.36 20.74
CA ALA A 125 15.53 4.65 21.37
C ALA A 125 14.69 3.39 21.53
N SER A 126 13.83 3.38 22.53
CA SER A 126 12.84 2.31 22.75
C SER A 126 11.49 2.72 22.19
N ALA A 127 10.76 1.76 21.62
CA ALA A 127 9.39 1.94 21.16
C ALA A 127 8.56 0.68 21.43
N TYR A 128 7.23 0.82 21.44
CA TYR A 128 6.34 -0.33 21.54
C TYR A 128 6.24 -1.02 20.19
N ASN A 129 6.15 -2.36 20.20
CA ASN A 129 5.90 -3.15 19.00
C ASN A 129 4.39 -3.20 18.70
N ASP A 130 3.82 -2.05 18.40
CA ASP A 130 2.42 -1.83 18.06
C ASP A 130 2.28 -1.38 16.58
N ASP A 131 1.10 -0.94 16.18
CA ASP A 131 0.81 -0.50 14.80
C ASP A 131 1.46 0.85 14.42
N ASN A 132 2.03 1.58 15.40
CA ASN A 132 2.74 2.83 15.16
C ASN A 132 4.23 2.61 14.82
N LEU A 133 4.76 1.39 15.10
CA LEU A 133 6.15 1.04 14.77
C LEU A 133 6.20 0.51 13.34
N SER A 134 6.86 1.24 12.45
CA SER A 134 6.82 0.96 11.02
C SER A 134 8.17 1.14 10.33
N VAL A 135 8.29 0.56 9.16
CA VAL A 135 9.30 0.87 8.14
C VAL A 135 8.58 1.26 6.86
N PHE A 136 9.25 2.06 6.03
CA PHE A 136 8.70 2.50 4.76
C PHE A 136 9.37 1.79 3.60
N TYR A 137 8.55 1.45 2.61
CA TYR A 137 8.96 0.85 1.36
C TYR A 137 8.57 1.76 0.21
N GLN A 138 9.31 1.63 -0.88
CA GLN A 138 9.10 2.41 -2.09
C GLN A 138 9.27 1.53 -3.32
N ALA A 139 8.43 1.73 -4.32
CA ALA A 139 8.60 1.17 -5.65
C ALA A 139 8.75 2.27 -6.68
N THR A 140 9.49 1.99 -7.78
CA THR A 140 9.74 2.93 -8.88
C THR A 140 9.20 2.37 -10.20
N GLY A 141 8.97 3.27 -11.18
CA GLY A 141 8.25 2.99 -12.42
C GLY A 141 8.71 1.77 -13.25
N ASN A 142 10.00 1.45 -13.25
CA ASN A 142 10.50 0.24 -13.92
C ASN A 142 10.00 -1.06 -13.26
N MET A 143 9.69 -1.04 -11.99
CA MET A 143 9.16 -2.19 -11.24
C MET A 143 7.63 -2.25 -11.30
N ILE A 144 6.97 -1.10 -11.37
CA ILE A 144 5.53 -0.99 -11.60
C ILE A 144 5.17 -1.59 -12.98
N SER A 145 5.99 -1.36 -14.01
CA SER A 145 5.82 -1.94 -15.36
C SER A 145 6.13 -3.44 -15.42
N CYS A 146 7.06 -3.94 -14.62
CA CYS A 146 7.47 -5.36 -14.62
C CYS A 146 6.36 -6.29 -14.10
N CYS A 147 5.49 -5.82 -13.21
CA CYS A 147 4.32 -6.58 -12.75
C CYS A 147 3.36 -6.89 -13.89
N ILE A 148 3.22 -5.98 -14.87
CA ILE A 148 2.35 -6.15 -16.05
C ILE A 148 2.91 -7.24 -16.96
N GLU A 149 4.22 -7.26 -17.23
CA GLU A 149 4.86 -8.26 -18.10
C GLU A 149 4.80 -9.67 -17.51
N MET A 150 5.05 -9.81 -16.20
CA MET A 150 4.93 -11.10 -15.51
C MET A 150 3.49 -11.65 -15.49
N LEU A 151 2.47 -10.77 -15.46
CA LEU A 151 1.07 -11.18 -15.54
C LEU A 151 0.71 -11.69 -16.94
N ILE A 152 1.20 -11.04 -18.00
CA ILE A 152 1.00 -11.43 -19.38
C ILE A 152 1.66 -12.79 -19.65
N GLU A 153 2.86 -13.04 -19.14
CA GLU A 153 3.52 -14.35 -19.26
C GLU A 153 2.78 -15.45 -18.49
N LYS A 154 2.29 -15.20 -17.28
CA LYS A 154 1.48 -16.18 -16.54
C LYS A 154 0.16 -16.53 -17.25
N ILE A 155 -0.50 -15.56 -17.86
CA ILE A 155 -1.72 -15.80 -18.64
C ILE A 155 -1.40 -16.59 -19.93
N ARG A 156 -0.24 -16.36 -20.56
CA ARG A 156 0.20 -17.11 -21.75
C ARG A 156 0.64 -18.54 -21.43
N SER A 157 1.21 -18.80 -20.26
CA SER A 157 1.64 -20.14 -19.83
C SER A 157 0.51 -21.01 -19.26
N SER A 158 -0.67 -20.44 -19.01
CA SER A 158 -1.87 -21.15 -18.50
C SER A 158 -2.87 -21.52 -19.61
N ARG A 159 -2.48 -21.35 -20.87
CA ARG A 159 -3.18 -21.83 -22.06
C ARG A 159 -2.36 -22.92 -22.75
#